data_fd59bda9562a2b8950f889a5c88d2fee
#
_entry.id   fd59bda9562a2b8950f889a5c88d2fee
#
_cell.length_a   1.000
_cell.length_b   1.000
_cell.length_c   1.000
_cell.angle_alpha   90.00
_cell.angle_beta   90.00
_cell.angle_gamma   90.00
#
_symmetry.space_group_name_H-M   'P 1'
#
loop_
_entity.id
_entity.type
_entity.pdbx_description
1 polymer ?
#
loop_
_entity_poly.entity_id
_entity_poly.type
_entity_poly.pdbx_seq_one_letter_code
_entity_poly.pdbx_strand_id
1 'polypeptide(L)'
;MMPRIVFIGLLITAATLVGCAGVARDRTQGIALDSQDCCRTVDATPRQTAIVRTATQLIGARTIDVNGRRIAYDCAGVTRAIYLKHGIDLYQGGPSARHANGVRIIHAHIRQQGTFHQGPTVHPGDLVFFDNTWDFNRDGKVNDPLTHVGIVERQDQDGTVIFISRVAGAVERYHMNLALPHVHKTADGRILNDYLRRKGAIDPANTDYLAGELFSQFATRVAQQ
;
A
#
# COMPACT_ATOMS: atom_id res chain seq x y z
N MET A 1 89.09 -32.78 27.35
CA MET A 1 88.38 -33.87 28.01
C MET A 1 86.95 -33.35 28.29
N MET A 2 85.99 -33.70 27.46
CA MET A 2 84.54 -33.28 27.65
C MET A 2 83.74 -34.55 27.79
N PRO A 3 82.82 -34.65 28.78
CA PRO A 3 81.94 -35.79 28.89
C PRO A 3 80.71 -35.60 27.97
N ARG A 4 80.33 -36.68 27.33
CA ARG A 4 79.11 -36.82 26.51
C ARG A 4 77.91 -36.96 27.43
N ILE A 5 76.90 -36.10 27.26
CA ILE A 5 75.59 -36.21 27.87
C ILE A 5 74.67 -36.94 26.89
N VAL A 6 74.12 -38.08 27.33
CA VAL A 6 73.16 -38.90 26.62
C VAL A 6 71.78 -38.39 27.00
N PHE A 7 71.00 -37.93 26.03
CA PHE A 7 69.58 -37.62 26.23
C PHE A 7 68.75 -38.86 25.89
N ILE A 8 68.03 -39.35 26.89
CA ILE A 8 67.02 -40.41 26.77
C ILE A 8 65.71 -39.72 26.41
N GLY A 9 65.20 -39.96 25.19
CA GLY A 9 63.91 -39.49 24.76
C GLY A 9 62.76 -40.34 25.30
N LEU A 10 61.82 -39.71 26.00
CA LEU A 10 60.62 -40.35 26.50
C LEU A 10 59.55 -40.18 25.46
N LEU A 11 59.10 -41.26 24.80
CA LEU A 11 57.98 -41.32 23.90
C LEU A 11 56.71 -41.38 24.76
N ILE A 12 55.88 -40.33 24.70
CA ILE A 12 54.55 -40.32 25.26
C ILE A 12 53.54 -40.60 24.13
N THR A 13 52.92 -41.78 24.15
CA THR A 13 51.83 -42.15 23.26
C THR A 13 50.51 -41.55 23.81
N ALA A 14 49.92 -40.59 23.07
CA ALA A 14 48.62 -40.06 23.37
C ALA A 14 47.54 -40.99 22.79
N ALA A 15 46.78 -41.62 23.67
CA ALA A 15 45.58 -42.37 23.30
C ALA A 15 44.41 -41.40 23.07
N THR A 16 43.92 -41.33 21.86
CA THR A 16 42.70 -40.57 21.52
C THR A 16 41.46 -41.37 21.90
N LEU A 17 40.76 -40.93 22.96
CA LEU A 17 39.44 -41.42 23.30
C LEU A 17 38.40 -40.69 22.41
N VAL A 18 37.80 -41.41 21.49
CA VAL A 18 36.59 -40.94 20.75
C VAL A 18 35.41 -41.08 21.68
N GLY A 19 35.02 -39.99 22.31
CA GLY A 19 33.78 -39.89 23.09
C GLY A 19 32.62 -39.53 22.17
N CYS A 20 31.65 -40.45 22.01
CA CYS A 20 30.33 -40.12 21.42
C CYS A 20 29.58 -39.19 22.39
N ALA A 21 29.59 -37.89 22.10
CA ALA A 21 28.70 -36.94 22.78
C ALA A 21 27.29 -37.08 22.21
N GLY A 22 26.41 -37.66 23.02
CA GLY A 22 24.95 -37.67 22.75
C GLY A 22 24.43 -36.24 22.74
N VAL A 23 23.79 -35.85 21.63
CA VAL A 23 23.11 -34.57 21.51
C VAL A 23 21.83 -34.62 22.39
N ALA A 24 21.92 -34.05 23.58
CA ALA A 24 20.72 -33.75 24.37
C ALA A 24 19.97 -32.67 23.61
N ARG A 25 18.82 -33.03 23.04
CA ARG A 25 17.84 -32.04 22.51
C ARG A 25 17.23 -31.33 23.71
N ASP A 26 17.73 -30.14 24.00
CA ASP A 26 17.08 -29.19 24.89
C ASP A 26 15.81 -28.67 24.19
N ARG A 27 14.64 -29.07 24.73
CA ARG A 27 13.31 -28.65 24.31
C ARG A 27 12.91 -27.39 25.05
N THR A 28 13.70 -26.35 25.01
CA THR A 28 13.27 -24.98 25.29
C THR A 28 13.36 -24.18 24.02
N GLN A 29 12.49 -24.51 23.03
CA GLN A 29 12.11 -23.54 22.03
C GLN A 29 11.27 -22.45 22.74
N GLY A 30 11.97 -21.50 23.37
CA GLY A 30 11.44 -20.18 23.55
C GLY A 30 11.08 -19.69 22.15
N ILE A 31 9.81 -19.33 21.94
CA ILE A 31 9.36 -18.59 20.76
C ILE A 31 10.13 -17.28 20.82
N ALA A 32 11.30 -17.23 20.21
CA ALA A 32 11.90 -15.97 19.82
C ALA A 32 10.93 -15.39 18.81
N LEU A 33 10.12 -14.43 19.25
CA LEU A 33 9.42 -13.52 18.34
C LEU A 33 10.53 -12.84 17.55
N ASP A 34 10.74 -13.33 16.35
CA ASP A 34 11.69 -12.74 15.41
C ASP A 34 11.25 -11.30 15.16
N SER A 35 11.98 -10.36 15.71
CA SER A 35 11.74 -8.93 15.57
C SER A 35 11.90 -8.43 14.12
N GLN A 36 12.16 -9.33 13.17
CA GLN A 36 12.22 -9.06 11.73
C GLN A 36 10.85 -9.10 11.05
N ASP A 37 9.80 -9.61 11.71
CA ASP A 37 8.46 -9.74 11.09
C ASP A 37 7.65 -8.41 11.08
N CYS A 38 8.11 -7.38 11.78
CA CYS A 38 7.44 -6.06 11.77
C CYS A 38 7.74 -5.21 10.52
N CYS A 39 8.61 -5.67 9.62
CA CYS A 39 9.01 -4.96 8.40
C CYS A 39 8.76 -5.79 7.13
N ARG A 40 7.82 -6.72 7.17
CA ARG A 40 7.45 -7.49 5.98
C ARG A 40 6.78 -6.54 4.99
N THR A 41 7.57 -6.02 4.05
CA THR A 41 6.99 -5.50 2.80
C THR A 41 6.24 -6.66 2.17
N VAL A 42 4.92 -6.52 2.10
CA VAL A 42 4.09 -7.54 1.45
C VAL A 42 4.57 -7.63 0.01
N ASP A 43 5.12 -8.79 -0.38
CA ASP A 43 5.66 -8.98 -1.72
C ASP A 43 4.55 -8.79 -2.75
N ALA A 44 4.69 -7.75 -3.58
CA ALA A 44 3.74 -7.50 -4.66
C ALA A 44 3.90 -8.54 -5.75
N THR A 45 2.80 -9.08 -6.25
CA THR A 45 2.82 -9.95 -7.43
C THR A 45 3.33 -9.18 -8.67
N PRO A 46 3.84 -9.87 -9.70
CA PRO A 46 4.25 -9.21 -10.96
C PRO A 46 3.14 -8.34 -11.56
N ARG A 47 1.88 -8.75 -11.43
CA ARG A 47 0.72 -8.00 -11.93
C ARG A 47 0.46 -6.73 -11.11
N GLN A 48 0.54 -6.80 -9.80
CA GLN A 48 0.43 -5.64 -8.92
C GLN A 48 1.56 -4.64 -9.19
N THR A 49 2.80 -5.12 -9.30
CA THR A 49 3.95 -4.31 -9.67
C THR A 49 3.78 -3.61 -11.02
N ALA A 50 3.21 -4.30 -12.02
CA ALA A 50 2.94 -3.73 -13.33
C ALA A 50 1.87 -2.62 -13.27
N ILE A 51 0.80 -2.80 -12.48
CA ILE A 51 -0.25 -1.79 -12.24
C ILE A 51 0.35 -0.55 -11.60
N VAL A 52 1.15 -0.70 -10.54
CA VAL A 52 1.82 0.42 -9.86
C VAL A 52 2.78 1.14 -10.80
N ARG A 53 3.56 0.41 -11.59
CA ARG A 53 4.46 1.01 -12.60
C ARG A 53 3.68 1.86 -13.60
N THR A 54 2.52 1.38 -14.07
CA THR A 54 1.66 2.15 -14.98
C THR A 54 1.11 3.40 -14.29
N ALA A 55 0.70 3.31 -13.02
CA ALA A 55 0.25 4.46 -12.25
C ALA A 55 1.36 5.51 -12.09
N THR A 56 2.57 5.07 -11.74
CA THR A 56 3.76 5.93 -11.58
C THR A 56 4.12 6.67 -12.88
N GLN A 57 4.01 6.00 -14.03
CA GLN A 57 4.27 6.61 -15.35
C GLN A 57 3.27 7.71 -15.73
N LEU A 58 2.10 7.74 -15.09
CA LEU A 58 1.10 8.78 -15.32
C LEU A 58 1.26 10.01 -14.42
N ILE A 59 2.19 10.00 -13.48
CA ILE A 59 2.45 11.16 -12.62
C ILE A 59 2.85 12.37 -13.50
N GLY A 60 2.19 13.51 -13.26
CA GLY A 60 2.33 14.72 -14.04
C GLY A 60 1.54 14.73 -15.36
N ALA A 61 0.96 13.61 -15.78
CA ALA A 61 0.11 13.59 -16.99
C ALA A 61 -1.10 14.52 -16.81
N ARG A 62 -1.51 15.13 -17.91
CA ARG A 62 -2.70 16.01 -17.98
C ARG A 62 -3.78 15.48 -18.92
N THR A 63 -3.49 14.40 -19.62
CA THR A 63 -4.43 13.68 -20.50
C THR A 63 -4.10 12.20 -20.46
N ILE A 64 -5.07 11.36 -20.71
CA ILE A 64 -4.90 9.91 -20.71
C ILE A 64 -5.60 9.31 -21.92
N ASP A 65 -4.84 8.51 -22.64
CA ASP A 65 -5.35 7.72 -23.76
C ASP A 65 -5.03 6.24 -23.52
N VAL A 66 -5.99 5.39 -23.83
CA VAL A 66 -5.82 3.93 -23.81
C VAL A 66 -6.33 3.38 -25.15
N ASN A 67 -5.46 2.69 -25.88
CA ASN A 67 -5.77 2.10 -27.20
C ASN A 67 -6.37 3.13 -28.18
N GLY A 68 -5.81 4.35 -28.22
CA GLY A 68 -6.27 5.43 -29.11
C GLY A 68 -7.60 6.08 -28.69
N ARG A 69 -8.12 5.74 -27.52
CA ARG A 69 -9.34 6.37 -26.97
C ARG A 69 -9.01 7.24 -25.77
N ARG A 70 -9.44 8.49 -25.82
CA ARG A 70 -9.32 9.41 -24.71
C ARG A 70 -10.23 8.97 -23.57
N ILE A 71 -9.64 8.85 -22.37
CA ILE A 71 -10.35 8.52 -21.13
C ILE A 71 -10.66 9.82 -20.37
N ALA A 72 -11.76 9.84 -19.61
CA ALA A 72 -12.09 10.96 -18.74
C ALA A 72 -10.95 11.25 -17.78
N TYR A 73 -10.54 12.52 -17.68
CA TYR A 73 -9.40 12.93 -16.86
C TYR A 73 -9.87 13.37 -15.47
N ASP A 74 -10.40 12.40 -14.71
CA ASP A 74 -10.74 12.51 -13.30
C ASP A 74 -10.15 11.33 -12.51
N CYS A 75 -10.36 11.27 -11.20
CA CYS A 75 -9.80 10.21 -10.35
C CYS A 75 -10.23 8.80 -10.82
N ALA A 76 -11.49 8.62 -11.15
CA ALA A 76 -12.04 7.35 -11.59
C ALA A 76 -11.54 6.95 -12.99
N GLY A 77 -11.47 7.90 -13.92
CA GLY A 77 -10.94 7.67 -15.26
C GLY A 77 -9.46 7.33 -15.26
N VAL A 78 -8.64 8.03 -14.46
CA VAL A 78 -7.22 7.69 -14.26
C VAL A 78 -7.08 6.27 -13.72
N THR A 79 -7.78 5.94 -12.66
CA THR A 79 -7.76 4.60 -12.05
C THR A 79 -8.20 3.53 -13.04
N ARG A 80 -9.30 3.77 -13.77
CA ARG A 80 -9.77 2.88 -14.84
C ARG A 80 -8.73 2.68 -15.94
N ALA A 81 -8.12 3.77 -16.42
CA ALA A 81 -7.14 3.71 -17.50
C ALA A 81 -5.91 2.87 -17.14
N ILE A 82 -5.45 2.96 -15.89
CA ILE A 82 -4.33 2.16 -15.37
C ILE A 82 -4.68 0.68 -15.44
N TYR A 83 -5.80 0.28 -14.88
CA TYR A 83 -6.24 -1.13 -14.88
C TYR A 83 -6.56 -1.65 -16.27
N LEU A 84 -7.14 -0.81 -17.14
CA LEU A 84 -7.48 -1.16 -18.51
C LEU A 84 -6.24 -1.52 -19.35
N LYS A 85 -5.08 -0.88 -19.12
CA LYS A 85 -3.80 -1.25 -19.74
C LYS A 85 -3.33 -2.67 -19.35
N HIS A 86 -3.88 -3.24 -18.27
CA HIS A 86 -3.61 -4.59 -17.80
C HIS A 86 -4.79 -5.56 -18.08
N GLY A 87 -5.70 -5.18 -19.01
CA GLY A 87 -6.82 -6.02 -19.41
C GLY A 87 -7.98 -6.06 -18.42
N ILE A 88 -8.04 -5.15 -17.44
CA ILE A 88 -9.13 -5.07 -16.47
C ILE A 88 -9.90 -3.77 -16.69
N ASP A 89 -11.12 -3.85 -17.21
CA ASP A 89 -12.00 -2.67 -17.26
C ASP A 89 -12.83 -2.56 -15.98
N LEU A 90 -12.46 -1.62 -15.12
CA LEU A 90 -13.15 -1.37 -13.84
C LEU A 90 -14.59 -0.84 -14.01
N TYR A 91 -15.02 -0.54 -15.25
CA TYR A 91 -16.40 -0.16 -15.53
C TYR A 91 -17.25 -1.33 -16.05
N GLN A 92 -16.64 -2.49 -16.27
CA GLN A 92 -17.36 -3.68 -16.71
C GLN A 92 -18.27 -4.19 -15.59
N GLY A 93 -19.56 -4.49 -15.94
CA GLY A 93 -20.55 -4.97 -14.98
C GLY A 93 -21.13 -3.91 -14.05
N GLY A 94 -20.66 -2.67 -14.14
CA GLY A 94 -21.23 -1.55 -13.40
C GLY A 94 -22.54 -1.05 -14.02
N PRO A 95 -23.33 -0.23 -13.28
CA PRO A 95 -24.55 0.35 -13.79
C PRO A 95 -24.25 1.17 -15.04
N SER A 96 -24.99 0.92 -16.12
CA SER A 96 -24.99 1.71 -17.34
C SER A 96 -25.61 3.07 -17.04
N ALA A 97 -24.82 4.02 -16.54
CA ALA A 97 -25.35 5.31 -16.19
C ALA A 97 -24.59 6.42 -16.90
N ARG A 98 -25.27 7.11 -17.82
CA ARG A 98 -24.77 8.35 -18.43
C ARG A 98 -24.47 9.46 -17.40
N HIS A 99 -24.86 9.28 -16.14
CA HIS A 99 -24.71 10.23 -15.03
C HIS A 99 -24.19 9.58 -13.73
N ALA A 100 -23.67 8.33 -13.76
CA ALA A 100 -23.12 7.72 -12.57
C ALA A 100 -21.74 8.29 -12.27
N ASN A 101 -21.48 8.58 -10.98
CA ASN A 101 -20.15 8.85 -10.47
C ASN A 101 -19.23 7.65 -10.80
N GLY A 102 -18.13 7.91 -11.53
CA GLY A 102 -17.18 6.87 -11.94
C GLY A 102 -16.63 6.06 -10.77
N VAL A 103 -16.46 6.66 -9.59
CA VAL A 103 -16.01 6.00 -8.36
C VAL A 103 -17.01 4.93 -7.92
N ARG A 104 -18.31 5.24 -7.97
CA ARG A 104 -19.39 4.28 -7.65
C ARG A 104 -19.46 3.13 -8.65
N ILE A 105 -19.13 3.37 -9.92
CA ILE A 105 -19.04 2.31 -10.94
C ILE A 105 -17.88 1.36 -10.60
N ILE A 106 -16.70 1.91 -10.29
CA ILE A 106 -15.53 1.11 -9.88
C ILE A 106 -15.87 0.31 -8.61
N HIS A 107 -16.47 0.94 -7.61
CA HIS A 107 -16.88 0.27 -6.38
C HIS A 107 -17.86 -0.89 -6.66
N ALA A 108 -18.84 -0.71 -7.54
CA ALA A 108 -19.76 -1.76 -7.95
C ALA A 108 -19.06 -2.92 -8.68
N HIS A 109 -18.05 -2.63 -9.52
CA HIS A 109 -17.19 -3.64 -10.14
C HIS A 109 -16.44 -4.46 -9.09
N ILE A 110 -15.82 -3.79 -8.09
CA ILE A 110 -15.09 -4.48 -7.03
C ILE A 110 -16.01 -5.36 -6.18
N ARG A 111 -17.25 -4.95 -5.94
CA ARG A 111 -18.23 -5.79 -5.22
C ARG A 111 -18.47 -7.15 -5.91
N GLN A 112 -18.30 -7.21 -7.21
CA GLN A 112 -18.50 -8.44 -8.00
C GLN A 112 -17.20 -9.20 -8.26
N GLN A 113 -16.06 -8.51 -8.34
CA GLN A 113 -14.82 -9.03 -8.90
C GLN A 113 -13.59 -8.83 -8.00
N GLY A 114 -13.77 -8.40 -6.78
CA GLY A 114 -12.71 -8.09 -5.83
C GLY A 114 -13.12 -8.30 -4.39
N THR A 115 -12.32 -7.78 -3.46
CA THR A 115 -12.55 -7.87 -2.03
C THR A 115 -12.32 -6.51 -1.39
N PHE A 116 -13.20 -6.10 -0.48
CA PHE A 116 -13.04 -4.90 0.35
C PHE A 116 -12.40 -5.23 1.68
N HIS A 117 -11.60 -4.29 2.22
CA HIS A 117 -11.01 -4.38 3.55
C HIS A 117 -10.73 -3.00 4.16
N GLN A 118 -10.44 -2.97 5.47
CA GLN A 118 -10.15 -1.75 6.22
C GLN A 118 -8.67 -1.61 6.60
N GLY A 119 -7.80 -2.44 6.06
CA GLY A 119 -6.42 -2.56 6.49
C GLY A 119 -6.28 -3.60 7.62
N PRO A 120 -5.23 -3.55 8.45
CA PRO A 120 -4.12 -2.57 8.45
C PRO A 120 -3.10 -2.75 7.33
N THR A 121 -3.04 -3.92 6.71
CA THR A 121 -2.11 -4.21 5.60
C THR A 121 -2.77 -3.91 4.27
N VAL A 122 -2.05 -3.19 3.41
CA VAL A 122 -2.46 -2.91 2.03
C VAL A 122 -1.38 -3.39 1.07
N HIS A 123 -1.79 -3.73 -0.15
CA HIS A 123 -0.89 -4.22 -1.17
C HIS A 123 -0.70 -3.20 -2.29
N PRO A 124 0.48 -3.13 -2.91
CA PRO A 124 0.67 -2.37 -4.13
C PRO A 124 -0.39 -2.74 -5.18
N GLY A 125 -1.01 -1.74 -5.77
CA GLY A 125 -2.09 -1.94 -6.74
C GLY A 125 -3.48 -2.06 -6.13
N ASP A 126 -3.65 -2.10 -4.80
CA ASP A 126 -4.97 -1.97 -4.20
C ASP A 126 -5.61 -0.61 -4.53
N LEU A 127 -6.92 -0.57 -4.50
CA LEU A 127 -7.67 0.67 -4.60
C LEU A 127 -7.93 1.24 -3.20
N VAL A 128 -7.90 2.55 -3.09
CA VAL A 128 -8.33 3.27 -1.89
C VAL A 128 -9.48 4.20 -2.24
N PHE A 129 -10.57 4.12 -1.48
CA PHE A 129 -11.78 4.93 -1.67
C PHE A 129 -11.94 5.94 -0.55
N PHE A 130 -12.52 7.09 -0.92
CA PHE A 130 -12.76 8.20 -0.01
C PHE A 130 -14.18 8.73 -0.16
N ASP A 131 -14.74 9.18 0.96
CA ASP A 131 -16.02 9.85 1.04
C ASP A 131 -15.82 11.37 1.20
N ASN A 132 -16.81 12.17 0.89
CA ASN A 132 -16.88 13.60 1.20
C ASN A 132 -15.70 14.46 0.69
N THR A 133 -14.95 14.02 -0.34
CA THR A 133 -13.84 14.83 -0.89
C THR A 133 -14.35 16.08 -1.63
N TRP A 134 -15.64 16.14 -1.94
CA TRP A 134 -16.36 17.29 -2.47
C TRP A 134 -17.86 17.07 -2.32
N ASP A 135 -18.64 18.15 -2.32
CA ASP A 135 -20.10 18.13 -2.27
C ASP A 135 -20.66 17.71 -3.64
N PHE A 136 -20.89 16.40 -3.80
CA PHE A 136 -21.31 15.81 -5.08
C PHE A 136 -22.73 16.18 -5.45
N ASN A 137 -23.64 16.19 -4.48
CA ASN A 137 -25.07 16.46 -4.69
C ASN A 137 -25.42 17.96 -4.56
N ARG A 138 -24.45 18.78 -4.12
CA ARG A 138 -24.56 20.24 -3.92
C ARG A 138 -25.61 20.64 -2.89
N ASP A 139 -25.79 19.82 -1.84
CA ASP A 139 -26.74 20.11 -0.76
C ASP A 139 -26.09 20.85 0.43
N GLY A 140 -24.78 21.13 0.36
CA GLY A 140 -24.01 21.81 1.39
C GLY A 140 -23.72 20.98 2.64
N LYS A 141 -23.93 19.66 2.59
CA LYS A 141 -23.71 18.74 3.72
C LYS A 141 -22.49 17.84 3.49
N VAL A 142 -22.02 17.22 4.58
CA VAL A 142 -20.95 16.22 4.55
C VAL A 142 -21.60 14.83 4.56
N ASN A 143 -22.13 14.40 3.42
CA ASN A 143 -22.92 13.17 3.29
C ASN A 143 -22.76 12.47 1.93
N ASP A 144 -21.65 12.74 1.23
CA ASP A 144 -21.38 12.23 -0.10
C ASP A 144 -20.43 11.02 -0.08
N PRO A 145 -20.94 9.77 -0.13
CA PRO A 145 -20.07 8.60 -0.17
C PRO A 145 -19.47 8.40 -1.55
N LEU A 146 -18.26 7.80 -1.59
CA LEU A 146 -17.56 7.37 -2.79
C LEU A 146 -17.34 8.51 -3.79
N THR A 147 -16.71 9.58 -3.31
CA THR A 147 -16.41 10.77 -4.12
C THR A 147 -15.01 10.75 -4.72
N HIS A 148 -14.10 9.90 -4.22
CA HIS A 148 -12.75 9.82 -4.75
C HIS A 148 -12.17 8.40 -4.68
N VAL A 149 -11.18 8.11 -5.56
CA VAL A 149 -10.46 6.82 -5.62
C VAL A 149 -9.01 7.04 -6.05
N GLY A 150 -8.11 6.24 -5.49
CA GLY A 150 -6.70 6.16 -5.87
C GLY A 150 -6.19 4.73 -5.93
N ILE A 151 -4.94 4.58 -6.34
CA ILE A 151 -4.22 3.30 -6.39
C ILE A 151 -3.08 3.33 -5.39
N VAL A 152 -3.04 2.37 -4.48
CA VAL A 152 -1.96 2.20 -3.52
C VAL A 152 -0.65 1.92 -4.26
N GLU A 153 0.37 2.73 -4.03
CA GLU A 153 1.73 2.48 -4.50
C GLU A 153 2.49 1.60 -3.52
N ARG A 154 2.44 1.95 -2.23
CA ARG A 154 3.09 1.22 -1.13
C ARG A 154 2.55 1.67 0.22
N GLN A 155 2.95 0.94 1.26
CA GLN A 155 2.79 1.34 2.66
C GLN A 155 4.18 1.47 3.29
N ASP A 156 4.44 2.59 3.94
CA ASP A 156 5.68 2.84 4.68
C ASP A 156 5.65 2.18 6.08
N GLN A 157 6.80 2.04 6.74
CA GLN A 157 6.93 1.32 8.02
C GLN A 157 6.10 1.93 9.16
N ASP A 158 5.80 3.22 9.10
CA ASP A 158 4.96 3.92 10.07
C ASP A 158 3.46 3.78 9.80
N GLY A 159 3.09 2.96 8.84
CA GLY A 159 1.71 2.74 8.41
C GLY A 159 1.18 3.76 7.42
N THR A 160 1.98 4.76 7.02
CA THR A 160 1.58 5.74 6.01
C THR A 160 1.45 5.06 4.65
N VAL A 161 0.27 5.13 4.08
CA VAL A 161 -0.04 4.62 2.74
C VAL A 161 0.24 5.71 1.72
N ILE A 162 1.08 5.40 0.73
CA ILE A 162 1.31 6.25 -0.42
C ILE A 162 0.41 5.76 -1.55
N PHE A 163 -0.40 6.65 -2.10
CA PHE A 163 -1.27 6.31 -3.22
C PHE A 163 -1.19 7.34 -4.35
N ILE A 164 -1.50 6.89 -5.56
CA ILE A 164 -1.47 7.70 -6.77
C ILE A 164 -2.90 7.98 -7.20
N SER A 165 -3.23 9.24 -7.40
CA SER A 165 -4.54 9.66 -7.87
C SER A 165 -4.46 11.02 -8.57
N ARG A 166 -5.57 11.41 -9.22
CA ARG A 166 -5.77 12.75 -9.77
C ARG A 166 -6.72 13.52 -8.85
N VAL A 167 -6.20 14.48 -8.08
CA VAL A 167 -7.01 15.28 -7.15
C VAL A 167 -7.39 16.63 -7.79
N ALA A 168 -6.48 17.56 -7.91
CA ALA A 168 -6.81 18.91 -8.39
C ALA A 168 -6.55 19.10 -9.88
N GLY A 169 -5.33 18.96 -10.34
CA GLY A 169 -4.92 19.31 -11.70
C GLY A 169 -4.07 18.27 -12.41
N ALA A 170 -3.35 17.43 -11.69
CA ALA A 170 -2.44 16.43 -12.22
C ALA A 170 -2.60 15.10 -11.46
N VAL A 171 -2.04 14.05 -12.03
CA VAL A 171 -1.84 12.78 -11.33
C VAL A 171 -0.60 12.93 -10.46
N GLU A 172 -0.74 12.68 -9.17
CA GLU A 172 0.31 12.87 -8.17
C GLU A 172 0.28 11.78 -7.10
N ARG A 173 1.30 11.74 -6.24
CA ARG A 173 1.34 10.94 -5.03
C ARG A 173 0.71 11.68 -3.89
N TYR A 174 -0.04 10.94 -3.07
CA TYR A 174 -0.68 11.42 -1.86
C TYR A 174 -0.39 10.49 -0.70
N HIS A 175 -0.43 11.02 0.52
CA HIS A 175 -0.16 10.32 1.76
C HIS A 175 -1.44 10.17 2.57
N MET A 176 -1.59 9.03 3.23
CA MET A 176 -2.68 8.75 4.16
C MET A 176 -2.17 7.90 5.30
N ASN A 177 -2.42 8.32 6.54
CA ASN A 177 -2.09 7.58 7.75
C ASN A 177 -3.34 7.42 8.62
N LEU A 178 -3.81 6.17 8.76
CA LEU A 178 -5.04 5.86 9.50
C LEU A 178 -4.84 5.79 11.01
N ALA A 179 -3.60 5.67 11.49
CA ALA A 179 -3.30 5.74 12.92
C ALA A 179 -3.35 7.19 13.45
N LEU A 180 -3.07 8.15 12.58
CA LEU A 180 -3.07 9.58 12.89
C LEU A 180 -3.88 10.37 11.84
N PRO A 181 -5.18 10.09 11.65
CA PRO A 181 -5.97 10.58 10.52
C PRO A 181 -6.10 12.11 10.48
N HIS A 182 -6.07 12.76 11.65
CA HIS A 182 -6.21 14.22 11.80
C HIS A 182 -4.87 14.98 11.74
N VAL A 183 -3.74 14.29 11.51
CA VAL A 183 -2.42 14.92 11.50
C VAL A 183 -1.95 15.05 10.06
N HIS A 184 -1.87 16.29 9.57
CA HIS A 184 -1.29 16.56 8.25
C HIS A 184 0.20 16.29 8.22
N LYS A 185 0.94 16.80 9.22
CA LYS A 185 2.40 16.81 9.26
C LYS A 185 2.93 16.52 10.66
N THR A 186 4.00 15.74 10.76
CA THR A 186 4.77 15.57 12.00
C THR A 186 5.58 16.83 12.35
N ALA A 187 6.12 16.88 13.58
CA ALA A 187 6.93 18.02 14.02
C ALA A 187 8.22 18.21 13.21
N ASP A 188 8.78 17.12 12.67
CA ASP A 188 9.95 17.11 11.77
C ASP A 188 9.60 17.43 10.31
N GLY A 189 8.33 17.69 10.00
CA GLY A 189 7.88 18.14 8.69
C GLY A 189 7.47 17.04 7.72
N ARG A 190 7.48 15.76 8.12
CA ARG A 190 7.03 14.65 7.29
C ARG A 190 5.51 14.68 7.13
N ILE A 191 5.02 14.52 5.90
CA ILE A 191 3.58 14.49 5.60
C ILE A 191 3.03 13.12 5.96
N LEU A 192 1.96 13.08 6.75
CA LEU A 192 1.19 11.89 7.10
C LEU A 192 -0.11 11.81 6.31
N ASN A 193 -0.83 12.94 6.17
CA ASN A 193 -2.06 13.00 5.41
C ASN A 193 -2.08 14.24 4.53
N ASP A 194 -2.31 14.05 3.25
CA ASP A 194 -2.52 15.14 2.31
C ASP A 194 -3.98 15.62 2.34
N TYR A 195 -4.17 16.87 1.91
CA TYR A 195 -5.50 17.44 1.72
C TYR A 195 -6.14 16.87 0.44
N LEU A 196 -7.25 16.15 0.56
CA LEU A 196 -8.05 15.66 -0.56
C LEU A 196 -9.26 16.53 -0.87
N ARG A 197 -9.79 17.22 0.14
CA ARG A 197 -10.86 18.18 -0.02
C ARG A 197 -10.30 19.60 -0.05
N ARG A 198 -10.72 20.39 -1.06
CA ARG A 198 -10.44 21.83 -1.08
C ARG A 198 -11.41 22.54 -0.14
N LYS A 199 -10.88 23.39 0.75
CA LYS A 199 -11.69 24.21 1.65
C LYS A 199 -12.62 25.13 0.84
N GLY A 200 -13.92 24.98 1.05
CA GLY A 200 -14.96 25.86 0.52
C GLY A 200 -15.35 26.98 1.49
N ALA A 201 -15.86 28.10 0.96
CA ALA A 201 -16.30 29.23 1.79
C ALA A 201 -17.50 28.91 2.67
N ILE A 202 -18.29 27.90 2.29
CA ILE A 202 -19.56 27.53 2.96
C ILE A 202 -19.46 26.13 3.60
N ASP A 203 -18.25 25.55 3.69
CA ASP A 203 -18.10 24.24 4.33
C ASP A 203 -18.57 24.31 5.79
N PRO A 204 -19.35 23.32 6.26
CA PRO A 204 -19.69 23.17 7.66
C PRO A 204 -18.48 23.14 8.59
N ALA A 205 -18.64 23.54 9.85
CA ALA A 205 -17.54 23.58 10.82
C ALA A 205 -16.90 22.23 11.11
N ASN A 206 -17.64 21.12 10.87
CA ASN A 206 -17.19 19.75 11.04
C ASN A 206 -16.71 19.09 9.75
N THR A 207 -16.32 19.88 8.74
CA THR A 207 -15.83 19.35 7.47
C THR A 207 -14.41 18.83 7.62
N ASP A 208 -14.20 17.59 7.25
CA ASP A 208 -12.90 16.93 7.16
C ASP A 208 -12.20 17.25 5.83
N TYR A 209 -10.87 17.30 5.84
CA TYR A 209 -10.07 17.69 4.67
C TYR A 209 -8.93 16.72 4.35
N LEU A 210 -8.45 16.00 5.36
CA LEU A 210 -7.27 15.15 5.24
C LEU A 210 -7.63 13.75 4.74
N ALA A 211 -6.71 13.10 4.04
CA ALA A 211 -6.92 11.78 3.48
C ALA A 211 -7.35 10.74 4.52
N GLY A 212 -6.72 10.75 5.70
CA GLY A 212 -7.08 9.81 6.77
C GLY A 212 -8.50 10.02 7.32
N GLU A 213 -8.97 11.26 7.39
CA GLU A 213 -10.32 11.61 7.86
C GLU A 213 -11.40 11.23 6.84
N LEU A 214 -11.08 11.35 5.55
CA LEU A 214 -11.98 11.09 4.43
C LEU A 214 -11.96 9.63 3.95
N PHE A 215 -11.10 8.78 4.55
CA PHE A 215 -10.97 7.39 4.18
C PHE A 215 -12.28 6.61 4.35
N SER A 216 -12.63 5.83 3.33
CA SER A 216 -13.80 4.95 3.34
C SER A 216 -13.39 3.48 3.48
N GLN A 217 -12.62 2.98 2.52
CA GLN A 217 -12.17 1.58 2.51
C GLN A 217 -11.08 1.35 1.46
N PHE A 218 -10.36 0.25 1.61
CA PHE A 218 -9.51 -0.33 0.57
C PHE A 218 -10.24 -1.41 -0.23
N ALA A 219 -9.68 -1.73 -1.38
CA ALA A 219 -10.16 -2.86 -2.16
C ALA A 219 -9.05 -3.53 -2.98
N THR A 220 -9.00 -4.85 -2.94
CA THR A 220 -8.11 -5.67 -3.75
C THR A 220 -8.86 -6.19 -4.97
N ARG A 221 -8.38 -5.83 -6.20
CA ARG A 221 -8.90 -6.37 -7.46
C ARG A 221 -8.00 -7.47 -8.01
N VAL A 222 -6.72 -7.43 -7.72
CA VAL A 222 -5.72 -8.41 -8.12
C VAL A 222 -5.15 -9.04 -6.87
N ALA A 223 -5.68 -10.21 -6.50
CA ALA A 223 -5.23 -10.96 -5.33
C ALA A 223 -3.80 -11.49 -5.51
N GLN A 224 -3.12 -11.73 -4.41
CA GLN A 224 -1.94 -12.60 -4.38
C GLN A 224 -2.40 -14.02 -4.72
N GLN A 225 -1.74 -14.65 -5.70
CA GLN A 225 -1.91 -16.06 -6.01
C GLN A 225 -0.90 -16.88 -5.23
#